data_9e4b2ad9c55512bafef1baf47b6cc858
#
_entry.id   9e4b2ad9c55512bafef1baf47b6cc858
#
_cell.length_a   1.000
_cell.length_b   1.000
_cell.length_c   1.000
_cell.angle_alpha   90.00
_cell.angle_beta   90.00
_cell.angle_gamma   90.00
#
_symmetry.space_group_name_H-M   'P 1'
#
loop_
_entity.id
_entity.type
_entity.pdbx_description
1 polymer ?
#
loop_
_entity_poly.entity_id
_entity_poly.type
_entity_poly.pdbx_seq_one_letter_code
_entity_poly.pdbx_strand_id
1 'polypeptide(L)'
;HGLGIRDGHISLIAPRAEALRHPATQVLELPQCLLAPGLINAHGHAAMSLFRGIADDLPLMTWLHEHIWPAEGKWVDENFVRDGTELAIAEQIKSGISCFSDMYFYPHTAADCVHAAGMRAQITVPVLDFPVPGALNAAEALRKGLQLFDDLKQHPRIRIAFGPHAHYTVSDDKLEQIRILADELDAGIHMHVHETAEEVADAVAKHGERPLARLARLGLLGPRFQAVHMTQIDDADLALLVEHNCSVIHCPESNLKLASGFCPVERLWQAGVNVAIGTDGAASNNDLDLLGETRTAALLAKAVAGSATALNAHSAL
;
A
#
# COMPACT_ATOMS: atom_id res chain seq x y z
N HIS A 1 20.67 -11.03 24.19
CA HIS A 1 19.35 -11.16 24.81
C HIS A 1 18.63 -12.38 24.26
N GLY A 2 17.59 -12.84 24.95
CA GLY A 2 16.63 -13.84 24.50
C GLY A 2 15.23 -13.23 24.48
N LEU A 3 14.41 -13.68 23.52
CA LEU A 3 13.00 -13.33 23.39
C LEU A 3 12.16 -14.58 23.62
N GLY A 4 11.22 -14.53 24.54
CA GLY A 4 10.21 -15.57 24.76
C GLY A 4 8.91 -15.21 24.07
N ILE A 5 8.33 -16.18 23.36
CA ILE A 5 7.03 -16.03 22.70
C ILE A 5 6.08 -17.09 23.28
N ARG A 6 4.86 -16.64 23.64
CA ARG A 6 3.79 -17.54 24.10
C ARG A 6 2.47 -17.07 23.50
N ASP A 7 1.74 -17.97 22.87
CA ASP A 7 0.43 -17.71 22.27
C ASP A 7 0.42 -16.51 21.31
N GLY A 8 1.50 -16.36 20.52
CA GLY A 8 1.66 -15.27 19.55
C GLY A 8 2.07 -13.92 20.15
N HIS A 9 2.34 -13.86 21.46
CA HIS A 9 2.75 -12.64 22.16
C HIS A 9 4.18 -12.75 22.71
N ILE A 10 4.90 -11.61 22.73
CA ILE A 10 6.18 -11.50 23.41
C ILE A 10 5.92 -11.57 24.90
N SER A 11 6.37 -12.63 25.55
CA SER A 11 6.17 -12.87 26.98
C SER A 11 7.41 -12.58 27.82
N LEU A 12 8.59 -12.47 27.20
CA LEU A 12 9.86 -12.24 27.86
C LEU A 12 10.85 -11.55 26.93
N ILE A 13 11.57 -10.57 27.46
CA ILE A 13 12.81 -10.04 26.87
C ILE A 13 13.82 -9.95 28.01
N ALA A 14 14.88 -10.76 27.99
CA ALA A 14 15.85 -10.85 29.06
C ALA A 14 17.26 -11.14 28.53
N PRO A 15 18.32 -10.97 29.34
CA PRO A 15 19.64 -11.49 29.04
C PRO A 15 19.59 -13.00 28.70
N ARG A 16 20.40 -13.47 27.74
CA ARG A 16 20.37 -14.84 27.25
C ARG A 16 20.43 -15.90 28.41
N ALA A 17 21.29 -15.68 29.39
CA ALA A 17 21.44 -16.61 30.52
C ALA A 17 20.18 -16.73 31.38
N GLU A 18 19.40 -15.67 31.49
CA GLU A 18 18.11 -15.64 32.19
C GLU A 18 17.01 -16.26 31.32
N ALA A 19 16.93 -15.88 30.05
CA ALA A 19 15.93 -16.42 29.12
C ALA A 19 16.02 -17.96 29.01
N LEU A 20 17.22 -18.54 29.00
CA LEU A 20 17.44 -19.98 28.96
C LEU A 20 17.00 -20.75 30.22
N ARG A 21 16.67 -20.06 31.32
CA ARG A 21 16.13 -20.70 32.54
C ARG A 21 14.61 -20.94 32.42
N HIS A 22 13.96 -20.31 31.45
CA HIS A 22 12.54 -20.51 31.22
C HIS A 22 12.30 -21.72 30.32
N PRO A 23 11.40 -22.64 30.69
CA PRO A 23 11.08 -23.80 29.85
C PRO A 23 10.46 -23.31 28.52
N ALA A 24 10.91 -23.92 27.44
CA ALA A 24 10.41 -23.63 26.08
C ALA A 24 10.26 -24.93 25.29
N THR A 25 9.23 -25.01 24.44
CA THR A 25 8.99 -26.14 23.54
C THR A 25 10.04 -26.19 22.44
N GLN A 26 10.53 -25.01 22.02
CA GLN A 26 11.55 -24.86 21.00
C GLN A 26 12.48 -23.70 21.37
N VAL A 27 13.76 -23.86 21.12
CA VAL A 27 14.78 -22.81 21.27
C VAL A 27 15.49 -22.67 19.93
N LEU A 28 15.50 -21.43 19.38
CA LEU A 28 16.26 -21.06 18.21
C LEU A 28 17.46 -20.22 18.66
N GLU A 29 18.67 -20.65 18.32
CA GLU A 29 19.87 -19.87 18.57
C GLU A 29 20.30 -19.10 17.33
N LEU A 30 20.32 -17.77 17.43
CA LEU A 30 20.66 -16.85 16.34
C LEU A 30 21.80 -15.92 16.77
N PRO A 31 23.05 -16.45 16.91
CA PRO A 31 24.12 -15.77 17.61
C PRO A 31 24.65 -14.49 16.93
N GLN A 32 24.40 -14.31 15.64
CA GLN A 32 24.87 -13.16 14.86
C GLN A 32 23.72 -12.39 14.21
N CYS A 33 22.51 -12.52 14.75
CA CYS A 33 21.33 -11.86 14.21
C CYS A 33 20.83 -10.77 15.13
N LEU A 34 20.25 -9.73 14.53
CA LEU A 34 19.39 -8.76 15.19
C LEU A 34 17.96 -9.22 15.01
N LEU A 35 17.21 -9.29 16.11
CA LEU A 35 15.78 -9.56 16.05
C LEU A 35 15.04 -8.22 16.00
N ALA A 36 14.23 -8.02 14.97
CA ALA A 36 13.41 -6.84 14.74
C ALA A 36 11.95 -7.25 14.47
N PRO A 37 10.98 -6.34 14.64
CA PRO A 37 9.63 -6.54 14.11
C PRO A 37 9.68 -6.84 12.61
N GLY A 38 8.74 -7.67 12.13
CA GLY A 38 8.59 -7.87 10.69
C GLY A 38 8.14 -6.58 10.00
N LEU A 39 8.65 -6.34 8.80
CA LEU A 39 8.33 -5.17 8.01
C LEU A 39 6.88 -5.20 7.54
N ILE A 40 6.31 -4.00 7.28
CA ILE A 40 4.95 -3.82 6.77
C ILE A 40 5.04 -3.08 5.43
N ASN A 41 4.72 -3.77 4.34
CA ASN A 41 4.61 -3.18 3.01
C ASN A 41 3.23 -2.53 2.87
N ALA A 42 3.17 -1.20 2.95
CA ALA A 42 1.92 -0.48 3.08
C ALA A 42 1.15 -0.32 1.76
N HIS A 43 1.75 -0.60 0.61
CA HIS A 43 1.11 -0.57 -0.71
C HIS A 43 1.83 -1.46 -1.70
N GLY A 44 1.06 -2.22 -2.46
CA GLY A 44 1.54 -3.00 -3.58
C GLY A 44 0.41 -3.59 -4.43
N HIS A 45 0.82 -4.21 -5.54
CA HIS A 45 0.00 -4.94 -6.49
C HIS A 45 0.63 -6.33 -6.67
N ALA A 46 0.40 -7.22 -5.71
CA ALA A 46 1.15 -8.46 -5.54
C ALA A 46 1.25 -9.31 -6.83
N ALA A 47 0.12 -9.51 -7.52
CA ALA A 47 0.10 -10.32 -8.73
C ALA A 47 0.86 -9.70 -9.92
N MET A 48 1.11 -8.38 -9.91
CA MET A 48 1.96 -7.72 -10.92
C MET A 48 3.42 -8.15 -10.84
N SER A 49 3.83 -8.99 -9.90
CA SER A 49 5.13 -9.66 -9.92
C SER A 49 5.38 -10.45 -11.21
N LEU A 50 4.31 -10.92 -11.86
CA LEU A 50 4.40 -11.57 -13.18
C LEU A 50 4.57 -10.59 -14.36
N PHE A 51 4.36 -9.29 -14.12
CA PHE A 51 4.58 -8.22 -15.11
C PHE A 51 5.91 -7.49 -14.91
N ARG A 52 6.77 -7.95 -14.04
CA ARG A 52 8.09 -7.37 -13.78
C ARG A 52 8.89 -7.20 -15.07
N GLY A 53 9.32 -5.97 -15.37
CA GLY A 53 10.12 -5.63 -16.54
C GLY A 53 9.37 -5.68 -17.88
N ILE A 54 8.02 -5.72 -17.88
CA ILE A 54 7.25 -5.77 -19.13
C ILE A 54 7.31 -4.46 -19.92
N ALA A 55 7.51 -3.33 -19.23
CA ALA A 55 7.58 -2.01 -19.83
C ALA A 55 8.34 -1.06 -18.91
N ASP A 56 9.62 -0.86 -19.16
CA ASP A 56 10.48 0.06 -18.40
C ASP A 56 10.64 1.39 -19.16
N ASP A 57 11.10 2.44 -18.45
CA ASP A 57 11.51 3.73 -19.00
C ASP A 57 10.39 4.51 -19.72
N LEU A 58 9.16 4.45 -19.19
CA LEU A 58 7.99 5.12 -19.75
C LEU A 58 7.29 6.04 -18.73
N PRO A 59 6.71 7.17 -19.19
CA PRO A 59 5.82 7.97 -18.34
C PRO A 59 4.59 7.18 -17.91
N LEU A 60 4.04 7.48 -16.71
CA LEU A 60 2.94 6.74 -16.09
C LEU A 60 1.75 6.48 -17.04
N MET A 61 1.22 7.50 -17.70
CA MET A 61 0.03 7.34 -18.55
C MET A 61 0.30 6.50 -19.81
N THR A 62 1.47 6.64 -20.43
CA THR A 62 1.91 5.77 -21.54
C THR A 62 2.08 4.33 -21.04
N TRP A 63 2.73 4.15 -19.90
CA TRP A 63 2.92 2.85 -19.26
C TRP A 63 1.59 2.16 -18.97
N LEU A 64 0.62 2.87 -18.39
CA LEU A 64 -0.72 2.34 -18.11
C LEU A 64 -1.49 2.00 -19.39
N HIS A 65 -1.67 2.98 -20.30
CA HIS A 65 -2.57 2.84 -21.44
C HIS A 65 -2.05 1.91 -22.54
N GLU A 66 -0.74 1.92 -22.80
CA GLU A 66 -0.17 1.22 -23.93
C GLU A 66 0.39 -0.16 -23.56
N HIS A 67 0.70 -0.38 -22.28
CA HIS A 67 1.35 -1.62 -21.83
C HIS A 67 0.60 -2.34 -20.72
N ILE A 68 0.30 -1.73 -19.59
CA ILE A 68 -0.24 -2.44 -18.43
C ILE A 68 -1.70 -2.83 -18.63
N TRP A 69 -2.59 -1.89 -18.91
CA TRP A 69 -4.01 -2.22 -19.08
C TRP A 69 -4.27 -3.20 -20.24
N PRO A 70 -3.60 -3.11 -21.41
CA PRO A 70 -3.70 -4.15 -22.44
C PRO A 70 -3.18 -5.52 -21.98
N ALA A 71 -2.10 -5.56 -21.21
CA ALA A 71 -1.57 -6.81 -20.65
C ALA A 71 -2.52 -7.40 -19.60
N GLU A 72 -3.05 -6.57 -18.72
CA GLU A 72 -4.04 -6.97 -17.73
C GLU A 72 -5.31 -7.50 -18.36
N GLY A 73 -5.86 -6.81 -19.37
CA GLY A 73 -7.04 -7.27 -20.10
C GLY A 73 -6.83 -8.59 -20.84
N LYS A 74 -5.59 -8.94 -21.16
CA LYS A 74 -5.24 -10.17 -21.89
C LYS A 74 -4.90 -11.35 -20.99
N TRP A 75 -4.21 -11.11 -19.88
CA TRP A 75 -3.56 -12.17 -19.11
C TRP A 75 -4.13 -12.38 -17.71
N VAL A 76 -4.78 -11.34 -17.12
CA VAL A 76 -5.19 -11.41 -15.74
C VAL A 76 -6.50 -12.17 -15.59
N ASP A 77 -6.39 -13.34 -15.00
CA ASP A 77 -7.48 -14.18 -14.49
C ASP A 77 -7.16 -14.62 -13.05
N GLU A 78 -7.99 -15.47 -12.48
CA GLU A 78 -7.80 -16.00 -11.12
C GLU A 78 -6.49 -16.80 -10.98
N ASN A 79 -6.06 -17.54 -12.01
CA ASN A 79 -4.82 -18.30 -11.98
C ASN A 79 -3.61 -17.37 -12.00
N PHE A 80 -3.63 -16.35 -12.88
CA PHE A 80 -2.59 -15.32 -12.91
C PHE A 80 -2.45 -14.63 -11.54
N VAL A 81 -3.58 -14.25 -10.93
CA VAL A 81 -3.56 -13.59 -9.61
C VAL A 81 -3.04 -14.54 -8.54
N ARG A 82 -3.41 -15.81 -8.57
CA ARG A 82 -2.89 -16.82 -7.65
C ARG A 82 -1.38 -16.95 -7.77
N ASP A 83 -0.89 -17.27 -8.97
CA ASP A 83 0.54 -17.52 -9.21
C ASP A 83 1.39 -16.28 -8.86
N GLY A 84 0.94 -15.10 -9.30
CA GLY A 84 1.64 -13.84 -9.04
C GLY A 84 1.63 -13.44 -7.56
N THR A 85 0.50 -13.65 -6.86
CA THR A 85 0.40 -13.37 -5.42
C THR A 85 1.26 -14.34 -4.61
N GLU A 86 1.28 -15.63 -4.96
CA GLU A 86 2.15 -16.62 -4.29
C GLU A 86 3.63 -16.27 -4.47
N LEU A 87 4.02 -15.87 -5.69
CA LEU A 87 5.39 -15.39 -5.97
C LEU A 87 5.72 -14.16 -5.12
N ALA A 88 4.83 -13.15 -5.10
CA ALA A 88 5.03 -11.94 -4.30
C ALA A 88 5.15 -12.26 -2.80
N ILE A 89 4.29 -13.13 -2.28
CA ILE A 89 4.34 -13.57 -0.88
C ILE A 89 5.70 -14.22 -0.57
N ALA A 90 6.19 -15.09 -1.44
CA ALA A 90 7.49 -15.73 -1.26
C ALA A 90 8.65 -14.72 -1.22
N GLU A 91 8.64 -13.74 -2.11
CA GLU A 91 9.63 -12.65 -2.13
C GLU A 91 9.53 -11.78 -0.88
N GLN A 92 8.34 -11.37 -0.50
CA GLN A 92 8.10 -10.54 0.68
C GLN A 92 8.53 -11.23 1.98
N ILE A 93 8.23 -12.52 2.14
CA ILE A 93 8.72 -13.30 3.30
C ILE A 93 10.26 -13.32 3.34
N LYS A 94 10.91 -13.52 2.20
CA LYS A 94 12.38 -13.53 2.11
C LYS A 94 12.99 -12.15 2.39
N SER A 95 12.28 -11.06 2.09
CA SER A 95 12.68 -9.68 2.40
C SER A 95 12.33 -9.26 3.85
N GLY A 96 11.72 -10.15 4.65
CA GLY A 96 11.37 -9.86 6.05
C GLY A 96 10.03 -9.13 6.23
N ILE A 97 9.21 -9.06 5.21
CA ILE A 97 7.86 -8.50 5.27
C ILE A 97 6.91 -9.52 5.89
N SER A 98 6.17 -9.12 6.91
CA SER A 98 5.22 -9.97 7.64
C SER A 98 3.76 -9.54 7.45
N CYS A 99 3.54 -8.36 6.86
CA CYS A 99 2.23 -7.81 6.54
C CYS A 99 2.33 -6.95 5.28
N PHE A 100 1.33 -7.01 4.40
CA PHE A 100 1.29 -6.15 3.22
C PHE A 100 -0.12 -5.66 2.90
N SER A 101 -0.21 -4.53 2.19
CA SER A 101 -1.44 -4.05 1.59
C SER A 101 -1.40 -4.35 0.09
N ASP A 102 -2.41 -5.07 -0.39
CA ASP A 102 -2.56 -5.43 -1.81
C ASP A 102 -3.79 -4.76 -2.41
N MET A 103 -3.63 -4.13 -3.56
CA MET A 103 -4.69 -3.50 -4.33
C MET A 103 -4.68 -4.06 -5.75
N TYR A 104 -5.33 -5.22 -5.95
CA TYR A 104 -5.34 -5.84 -7.27
C TYR A 104 -6.66 -6.57 -7.56
N PHE A 105 -6.85 -6.96 -8.83
CA PHE A 105 -8.03 -7.68 -9.28
C PHE A 105 -8.16 -9.05 -8.62
N TYR A 106 -9.36 -9.64 -8.62
CA TYR A 106 -9.67 -10.90 -7.94
C TYR A 106 -9.21 -10.92 -6.45
N PRO A 107 -9.63 -9.95 -5.63
CA PRO A 107 -9.14 -9.81 -4.26
C PRO A 107 -9.42 -11.04 -3.37
N HIS A 108 -10.45 -11.85 -3.70
CA HIS A 108 -10.71 -13.11 -3.02
C HIS A 108 -9.59 -14.14 -3.24
N THR A 109 -9.04 -14.22 -4.48
CA THR A 109 -7.92 -15.12 -4.79
C THR A 109 -6.66 -14.70 -4.03
N ALA A 110 -6.37 -13.39 -3.97
CA ALA A 110 -5.26 -12.87 -3.17
C ALA A 110 -5.45 -13.19 -1.67
N ALA A 111 -6.66 -13.04 -1.15
CA ALA A 111 -6.97 -13.37 0.24
C ALA A 111 -6.76 -14.87 0.56
N ASP A 112 -7.12 -15.77 -0.36
CA ASP A 112 -6.87 -17.21 -0.25
C ASP A 112 -5.37 -17.52 -0.17
N CYS A 113 -4.55 -16.90 -1.02
CA CYS A 113 -3.08 -17.04 -0.99
C CYS A 113 -2.49 -16.55 0.34
N VAL A 114 -2.94 -15.39 0.83
CA VAL A 114 -2.54 -14.84 2.14
C VAL A 114 -2.92 -15.78 3.28
N HIS A 115 -4.14 -16.32 3.25
CA HIS A 115 -4.60 -17.29 4.26
C HIS A 115 -3.72 -18.54 4.26
N ALA A 116 -3.46 -19.11 3.09
CA ALA A 116 -2.66 -20.32 2.92
C ALA A 116 -1.21 -20.11 3.37
N ALA A 117 -0.62 -18.96 3.07
CA ALA A 117 0.74 -18.61 3.48
C ALA A 117 0.87 -18.25 4.97
N GLY A 118 -0.24 -17.99 5.65
CA GLY A 118 -0.24 -17.57 7.05
C GLY A 118 0.21 -16.12 7.29
N MET A 119 0.32 -15.31 6.24
CA MET A 119 0.68 -13.89 6.33
C MET A 119 -0.45 -13.02 6.87
N ARG A 120 -0.13 -11.78 7.17
CA ARG A 120 -1.10 -10.70 7.40
C ARG A 120 -1.23 -9.85 6.16
N ALA A 121 -2.45 -9.40 5.83
CA ALA A 121 -2.66 -8.44 4.76
C ALA A 121 -3.87 -7.54 4.99
N GLN A 122 -3.80 -6.36 4.40
CA GLN A 122 -4.96 -5.59 3.98
C GLN A 122 -5.22 -5.93 2.51
N ILE A 123 -6.36 -6.52 2.21
CA ILE A 123 -6.80 -6.78 0.83
C ILE A 123 -7.76 -5.67 0.44
N THR A 124 -7.37 -4.91 -0.56
CA THR A 124 -8.12 -3.73 -1.01
C THR A 124 -8.93 -4.10 -2.25
N VAL A 125 -10.23 -3.82 -2.21
CA VAL A 125 -11.16 -4.08 -3.32
C VAL A 125 -11.01 -2.96 -4.35
N PRO A 126 -10.44 -3.19 -5.53
CA PRO A 126 -10.28 -2.16 -6.53
C PRO A 126 -11.63 -1.77 -7.13
N VAL A 127 -11.89 -0.46 -7.23
CA VAL A 127 -13.11 0.09 -7.83
C VAL A 127 -12.73 1.06 -8.93
N LEU A 128 -13.24 0.78 -10.16
CA LEU A 128 -13.08 1.60 -11.34
C LEU A 128 -14.43 1.68 -12.08
N ASP A 129 -14.71 2.77 -12.77
CA ASP A 129 -15.99 2.97 -13.46
C ASP A 129 -16.12 2.22 -14.80
N PHE A 130 -15.04 1.63 -15.27
CA PHE A 130 -14.99 0.85 -16.51
C PHE A 130 -14.70 -0.63 -16.24
N PRO A 131 -14.97 -1.52 -17.21
CA PRO A 131 -14.70 -2.95 -17.07
C PRO A 131 -13.22 -3.25 -16.81
N VAL A 132 -12.97 -4.12 -15.84
CA VAL A 132 -11.64 -4.61 -15.46
C VAL A 132 -11.68 -6.13 -15.26
N PRO A 133 -10.52 -6.81 -15.20
CA PRO A 133 -10.51 -8.22 -14.86
C PRO A 133 -11.28 -8.50 -13.57
N GLY A 134 -12.25 -9.38 -13.62
CA GLY A 134 -13.06 -9.77 -12.48
C GLY A 134 -14.26 -8.88 -12.14
N ALA A 135 -14.46 -7.72 -12.81
CA ALA A 135 -15.64 -6.88 -12.59
C ALA A 135 -16.01 -6.08 -13.85
N LEU A 136 -17.29 -6.09 -14.23
CA LEU A 136 -17.80 -5.37 -15.40
C LEU A 136 -17.96 -3.85 -15.16
N ASN A 137 -18.05 -3.43 -13.91
CA ASN A 137 -18.23 -2.04 -13.50
C ASN A 137 -18.03 -1.89 -11.98
N ALA A 138 -17.99 -0.64 -11.51
CA ALA A 138 -17.85 -0.32 -10.09
C ALA A 138 -18.91 -0.97 -9.18
N ALA A 139 -20.16 -1.05 -9.63
CA ALA A 139 -21.23 -1.65 -8.83
C ALA A 139 -21.02 -3.15 -8.59
N GLU A 140 -20.54 -3.86 -9.60
CA GLU A 140 -20.18 -5.28 -9.44
C GLU A 140 -18.95 -5.45 -8.54
N ALA A 141 -17.93 -4.62 -8.71
CA ALA A 141 -16.74 -4.62 -7.84
C ALA A 141 -17.13 -4.41 -6.37
N LEU A 142 -17.96 -3.41 -6.07
CA LEU A 142 -18.46 -3.16 -4.72
C LEU A 142 -19.30 -4.31 -4.17
N ARG A 143 -20.21 -4.89 -4.96
CA ARG A 143 -20.99 -6.05 -4.52
C ARG A 143 -20.11 -7.25 -4.16
N LYS A 144 -19.09 -7.57 -5.00
CA LYS A 144 -18.13 -8.63 -4.71
C LYS A 144 -17.27 -8.30 -3.49
N GLY A 145 -16.87 -7.05 -3.36
CA GLY A 145 -16.11 -6.57 -2.20
C GLY A 145 -16.88 -6.67 -0.89
N LEU A 146 -18.18 -6.35 -0.88
CA LEU A 146 -19.03 -6.51 0.30
C LEU A 146 -19.18 -7.99 0.69
N GLN A 147 -19.29 -8.89 -0.29
CA GLN A 147 -19.30 -10.32 0.00
C GLN A 147 -17.97 -10.77 0.64
N LEU A 148 -16.84 -10.35 0.06
CA LEU A 148 -15.51 -10.66 0.61
C LEU A 148 -15.33 -10.09 2.03
N PHE A 149 -15.84 -8.88 2.28
CA PHE A 149 -15.83 -8.28 3.61
C PHE A 149 -16.60 -9.17 4.60
N ASP A 150 -17.81 -9.62 4.24
CA ASP A 150 -18.61 -10.50 5.09
C ASP A 150 -17.94 -11.85 5.36
N ASP A 151 -17.32 -12.44 4.35
CA ASP A 151 -16.63 -13.72 4.46
C ASP A 151 -15.41 -13.64 5.39
N LEU A 152 -14.71 -12.49 5.41
CA LEU A 152 -13.44 -12.32 6.11
C LEU A 152 -13.49 -11.38 7.32
N LYS A 153 -14.63 -10.82 7.69
CA LYS A 153 -14.76 -9.84 8.79
C LYS A 153 -14.20 -10.30 10.14
N GLN A 154 -14.14 -11.60 10.37
CA GLN A 154 -13.59 -12.20 11.58
C GLN A 154 -12.23 -12.87 11.35
N HIS A 155 -11.66 -12.75 10.17
CA HIS A 155 -10.37 -13.37 9.88
C HIS A 155 -9.26 -12.72 10.71
N PRO A 156 -8.42 -13.49 11.43
CA PRO A 156 -7.47 -12.93 12.41
C PRO A 156 -6.31 -12.16 11.77
N ARG A 157 -6.03 -12.38 10.48
CA ARG A 157 -4.87 -11.83 9.79
C ARG A 157 -5.18 -11.02 8.54
N ILE A 158 -6.42 -11.04 8.06
CA ILE A 158 -6.82 -10.30 6.85
C ILE A 158 -7.81 -9.21 7.23
N ARG A 159 -7.62 -8.03 6.68
CA ARG A 159 -8.56 -6.91 6.71
C ARG A 159 -8.90 -6.51 5.29
N ILE A 160 -10.15 -6.08 5.09
CA ILE A 160 -10.62 -5.60 3.79
C ILE A 160 -10.72 -4.08 3.83
N ALA A 161 -10.28 -3.44 2.73
CA ALA A 161 -10.44 -2.01 2.51
C ALA A 161 -11.07 -1.76 1.14
N PHE A 162 -11.65 -0.57 0.92
CA PHE A 162 -12.09 -0.14 -0.40
C PHE A 162 -10.95 0.58 -1.12
N GLY A 163 -10.77 0.27 -2.40
CA GLY A 163 -9.74 0.83 -3.25
C GLY A 163 -10.31 1.56 -4.46
N PRO A 164 -10.94 2.75 -4.32
CA PRO A 164 -11.13 3.59 -5.48
C PRO A 164 -9.76 3.85 -6.10
N HIS A 165 -9.57 3.41 -7.35
CA HIS A 165 -8.24 3.36 -7.96
C HIS A 165 -7.53 4.72 -7.93
N ALA A 166 -8.15 5.72 -8.59
CA ALA A 166 -7.66 7.09 -8.63
C ALA A 166 -8.83 8.05 -8.89
N HIS A 167 -8.63 9.35 -8.64
CA HIS A 167 -9.70 10.35 -8.84
C HIS A 167 -10.20 10.46 -10.28
N TYR A 168 -9.40 10.07 -11.26
CA TYR A 168 -9.74 10.13 -12.70
C TYR A 168 -10.39 8.83 -13.22
N THR A 169 -10.45 7.77 -12.43
CA THR A 169 -11.05 6.49 -12.79
C THR A 169 -12.34 6.20 -12.04
N VAL A 170 -12.73 7.05 -11.07
CA VAL A 170 -13.92 6.86 -10.23
C VAL A 170 -14.71 8.16 -10.12
N SER A 171 -16.01 8.10 -10.42
CA SER A 171 -16.96 9.21 -10.36
C SER A 171 -17.34 9.60 -8.94
N ASP A 172 -17.85 10.84 -8.76
CA ASP A 172 -18.24 11.38 -7.44
C ASP A 172 -19.30 10.50 -6.76
N ASP A 173 -20.32 10.05 -7.50
CA ASP A 173 -21.37 9.18 -6.95
C ASP A 173 -20.83 7.84 -6.44
N LYS A 174 -19.81 7.27 -7.07
CA LYS A 174 -19.16 6.07 -6.60
C LYS A 174 -18.23 6.33 -5.42
N LEU A 175 -17.52 7.44 -5.41
CA LEU A 175 -16.72 7.85 -4.25
C LEU A 175 -17.60 8.07 -3.02
N GLU A 176 -18.76 8.75 -3.17
CA GLU A 176 -19.74 8.90 -2.08
C GLU A 176 -20.30 7.56 -1.60
N GLN A 177 -20.62 6.66 -2.52
CA GLN A 177 -21.06 5.31 -2.17
C GLN A 177 -19.99 4.54 -1.38
N ILE A 178 -18.72 4.61 -1.81
CA ILE A 178 -17.59 4.01 -1.10
C ILE A 178 -17.45 4.59 0.30
N ARG A 179 -17.56 5.93 0.44
CA ARG A 179 -17.50 6.59 1.75
C ARG A 179 -18.56 6.04 2.69
N ILE A 180 -19.82 5.97 2.23
CA ILE A 180 -20.93 5.45 3.05
C ILE A 180 -20.63 4.02 3.50
N LEU A 181 -20.23 3.14 2.58
CA LEU A 181 -19.91 1.74 2.88
C LEU A 181 -18.70 1.60 3.83
N ALA A 182 -17.67 2.41 3.63
CA ALA A 182 -16.50 2.42 4.50
C ALA A 182 -16.84 2.86 5.92
N ASP A 183 -17.72 3.85 6.08
CA ASP A 183 -18.19 4.31 7.39
C ASP A 183 -19.07 3.26 8.08
N GLU A 184 -20.00 2.62 7.35
CA GLU A 184 -20.88 1.57 7.88
C GLU A 184 -20.12 0.32 8.33
N LEU A 185 -19.03 -0.02 7.64
CA LEU A 185 -18.25 -1.24 7.88
C LEU A 185 -16.98 -1.01 8.71
N ASP A 186 -16.72 0.23 9.12
CA ASP A 186 -15.44 0.63 9.76
C ASP A 186 -14.21 0.21 8.93
N ALA A 187 -14.34 0.28 7.59
CA ALA A 187 -13.32 -0.14 6.63
C ALA A 187 -12.41 1.03 6.21
N GLY A 188 -11.17 0.70 5.83
CA GLY A 188 -10.24 1.67 5.24
C GLY A 188 -10.59 2.04 3.81
N ILE A 189 -10.13 3.22 3.38
CA ILE A 189 -10.10 3.64 1.97
C ILE A 189 -8.64 3.83 1.58
N HIS A 190 -8.23 3.17 0.51
CA HIS A 190 -6.86 3.15 0.01
C HIS A 190 -6.86 3.60 -1.45
N MET A 191 -6.15 4.68 -1.79
CA MET A 191 -6.31 5.32 -3.09
C MET A 191 -5.01 5.98 -3.56
N HIS A 192 -4.71 5.88 -4.88
CA HIS A 192 -3.63 6.65 -5.51
C HIS A 192 -4.07 8.13 -5.62
N VAL A 193 -3.26 9.02 -5.07
CA VAL A 193 -3.60 10.45 -4.99
C VAL A 193 -2.35 11.29 -5.25
N HIS A 194 -2.45 12.29 -6.13
CA HIS A 194 -1.38 13.24 -6.44
C HIS A 194 -0.06 12.54 -6.84
N GLU A 195 -0.17 11.50 -7.66
CA GLU A 195 1.00 10.75 -8.11
C GLU A 195 1.86 11.56 -9.07
N THR A 196 1.23 12.27 -10.04
CA THR A 196 1.97 13.09 -11.02
C THR A 196 1.47 14.53 -11.07
N ALA A 197 2.32 15.44 -11.56
CA ALA A 197 1.95 16.83 -11.77
C ALA A 197 0.85 16.98 -12.85
N GLU A 198 0.87 16.13 -13.88
CA GLU A 198 -0.14 16.10 -14.94
C GLU A 198 -1.50 15.70 -14.39
N GLU A 199 -1.58 14.64 -13.56
CA GLU A 199 -2.79 14.22 -12.85
C GLU A 199 -3.45 15.39 -12.11
N VAL A 200 -2.66 16.15 -11.35
CA VAL A 200 -3.16 17.28 -10.57
C VAL A 200 -3.61 18.42 -11.48
N ALA A 201 -2.85 18.74 -12.52
CA ALA A 201 -3.19 19.79 -13.48
C ALA A 201 -4.50 19.48 -14.24
N ASP A 202 -4.68 18.24 -14.68
CA ASP A 202 -5.88 17.77 -15.36
C ASP A 202 -7.11 17.84 -14.45
N ALA A 203 -6.94 17.45 -13.17
CA ALA A 203 -8.01 17.55 -12.19
C ALA A 203 -8.46 19.01 -11.98
N VAL A 204 -7.51 19.93 -11.83
CA VAL A 204 -7.80 21.36 -11.68
C VAL A 204 -8.47 21.91 -12.95
N ALA A 205 -7.99 21.55 -14.12
CA ALA A 205 -8.59 21.97 -15.39
C ALA A 205 -10.02 21.45 -15.56
N LYS A 206 -10.29 20.21 -15.15
CA LYS A 206 -11.58 19.54 -15.34
C LYS A 206 -12.61 19.88 -14.25
N HIS A 207 -12.16 19.97 -12.99
CA HIS A 207 -13.03 20.07 -11.82
C HIS A 207 -12.92 21.42 -11.09
N GLY A 208 -11.92 22.24 -11.42
CA GLY A 208 -11.66 23.53 -10.74
C GLY A 208 -11.02 23.37 -9.35
N GLU A 209 -10.65 22.16 -8.96
CA GLU A 209 -10.07 21.84 -7.65
C GLU A 209 -9.04 20.71 -7.75
N ARG A 210 -8.10 20.68 -6.80
CA ARG A 210 -7.12 19.60 -6.70
C ARG A 210 -7.76 18.28 -6.23
N PRO A 211 -7.22 17.10 -6.59
CA PRO A 211 -7.82 15.82 -6.22
C PRO A 211 -8.09 15.66 -4.72
N LEU A 212 -7.15 16.03 -3.85
CA LEU A 212 -7.33 15.91 -2.41
C LEU A 212 -8.44 16.82 -1.88
N ALA A 213 -8.57 18.05 -2.40
CA ALA A 213 -9.65 18.97 -2.05
C ALA A 213 -11.03 18.41 -2.47
N ARG A 214 -11.11 17.80 -3.66
CA ARG A 214 -12.32 17.08 -4.12
C ARG A 214 -12.69 15.95 -3.17
N LEU A 215 -11.72 15.13 -2.76
CA LEU A 215 -11.95 14.03 -1.83
C LEU A 215 -12.39 14.51 -0.44
N ALA A 216 -11.83 15.63 0.04
CA ALA A 216 -12.29 16.31 1.26
C ALA A 216 -13.74 16.76 1.17
N ARG A 217 -14.11 17.45 0.07
CA ARG A 217 -15.48 17.91 -0.19
C ARG A 217 -16.49 16.76 -0.24
N LEU A 218 -16.10 15.61 -0.78
CA LEU A 218 -16.91 14.38 -0.81
C LEU A 218 -16.93 13.63 0.51
N GLY A 219 -16.15 14.07 1.52
CA GLY A 219 -16.10 13.49 2.85
C GLY A 219 -15.33 12.16 2.96
N LEU A 220 -14.42 11.86 2.00
CA LEU A 220 -13.63 10.64 2.04
C LEU A 220 -12.46 10.70 3.01
N LEU A 221 -11.97 11.90 3.31
CA LEU A 221 -10.79 12.06 4.18
C LEU A 221 -11.13 11.73 5.63
N GLY A 222 -10.21 11.07 6.31
CA GLY A 222 -10.33 10.69 7.71
C GLY A 222 -9.20 9.76 8.16
N PRO A 223 -9.19 9.31 9.42
CA PRO A 223 -8.12 8.47 9.96
C PRO A 223 -7.94 7.12 9.27
N ARG A 224 -8.96 6.67 8.51
CA ARG A 224 -8.91 5.42 7.74
C ARG A 224 -8.58 5.64 6.27
N PHE A 225 -8.31 6.90 5.86
CA PHE A 225 -7.93 7.21 4.48
C PHE A 225 -6.41 7.09 4.31
N GLN A 226 -6.00 6.33 3.32
CA GLN A 226 -4.61 6.04 2.96
C GLN A 226 -4.32 6.59 1.57
N ALA A 227 -3.63 7.72 1.49
CA ALA A 227 -3.25 8.39 0.25
C ALA A 227 -1.90 7.85 -0.23
N VAL A 228 -1.88 7.17 -1.39
CA VAL A 228 -0.65 6.60 -1.95
C VAL A 228 0.03 7.62 -2.86
N HIS A 229 1.36 7.63 -2.88
CA HIS A 229 2.29 8.48 -3.63
C HIS A 229 2.46 9.90 -3.08
N MET A 230 1.45 10.75 -3.17
CA MET A 230 1.43 12.13 -2.68
C MET A 230 2.70 12.93 -3.05
N THR A 231 3.13 12.86 -4.31
CA THR A 231 4.34 13.54 -4.78
C THR A 231 4.11 15.04 -4.99
N GLN A 232 2.85 15.46 -5.22
CA GLN A 232 2.46 16.82 -5.61
C GLN A 232 1.66 17.51 -4.50
N ILE A 233 2.30 17.85 -3.38
CA ILE A 233 1.66 18.44 -2.21
C ILE A 233 1.95 19.94 -2.11
N ASP A 234 0.91 20.78 -2.01
CA ASP A 234 0.99 22.17 -1.60
C ASP A 234 0.64 22.38 -0.11
N ASP A 235 0.54 23.63 0.35
CA ASP A 235 0.23 23.94 1.76
C ASP A 235 -1.21 23.61 2.12
N ALA A 236 -2.16 23.73 1.17
CA ALA A 236 -3.55 23.40 1.38
C ALA A 236 -3.75 21.88 1.49
N ASP A 237 -3.07 21.09 0.66
CA ASP A 237 -3.10 19.65 0.75
C ASP A 237 -2.55 19.15 2.09
N LEU A 238 -1.42 19.72 2.53
CA LEU A 238 -0.84 19.39 3.84
C LEU A 238 -1.82 19.69 4.98
N ALA A 239 -2.48 20.84 4.93
CA ALA A 239 -3.48 21.22 5.93
C ALA A 239 -4.64 20.20 5.99
N LEU A 240 -5.15 19.75 4.83
CA LEU A 240 -6.20 18.73 4.75
C LEU A 240 -5.75 17.38 5.33
N LEU A 241 -4.53 16.92 5.01
CA LEU A 241 -4.01 15.67 5.55
C LEU A 241 -3.91 15.70 7.08
N VAL A 242 -3.46 16.82 7.64
CA VAL A 242 -3.35 17.02 9.09
C VAL A 242 -4.73 17.12 9.73
N GLU A 243 -5.61 17.98 9.21
CA GLU A 243 -6.97 18.21 9.75
C GLU A 243 -7.77 16.92 9.84
N HIS A 244 -7.69 16.09 8.79
CA HIS A 244 -8.43 14.83 8.72
C HIS A 244 -7.67 13.62 9.27
N ASN A 245 -6.43 13.80 9.76
CA ASN A 245 -5.58 12.73 10.29
C ASN A 245 -5.40 11.57 9.29
N CYS A 246 -5.19 11.90 8.01
CA CYS A 246 -4.96 10.93 6.96
C CYS A 246 -3.56 10.31 7.05
N SER A 247 -3.40 9.10 6.51
CA SER A 247 -2.09 8.49 6.32
C SER A 247 -1.60 8.66 4.88
N VAL A 248 -0.29 8.82 4.70
CA VAL A 248 0.37 8.85 3.38
C VAL A 248 1.22 7.61 3.23
N ILE A 249 1.15 6.99 2.06
CA ILE A 249 1.98 5.84 1.72
C ILE A 249 2.95 6.26 0.62
N HIS A 250 4.23 6.26 0.97
CA HIS A 250 5.31 6.67 0.09
C HIS A 250 5.92 5.46 -0.61
N CYS A 251 5.95 5.49 -1.95
CA CYS A 251 6.55 4.46 -2.80
C CYS A 251 7.73 5.07 -3.58
N PRO A 252 8.90 5.27 -2.93
CA PRO A 252 9.98 6.08 -3.49
C PRO A 252 10.53 5.53 -4.80
N GLU A 253 10.74 4.23 -4.92
CA GLU A 253 11.36 3.64 -6.12
C GLU A 253 10.41 3.64 -7.31
N SER A 254 9.13 3.35 -7.09
CA SER A 254 8.09 3.51 -8.13
C SER A 254 7.98 4.96 -8.60
N ASN A 255 7.91 5.92 -7.67
CA ASN A 255 7.86 7.33 -8.01
C ASN A 255 9.08 7.80 -8.82
N LEU A 256 10.26 7.26 -8.52
CA LEU A 256 11.50 7.55 -9.25
C LEU A 256 11.52 6.88 -10.62
N LYS A 257 11.15 5.60 -10.70
CA LYS A 257 11.14 4.84 -11.95
C LYS A 257 10.19 5.43 -12.99
N LEU A 258 8.99 5.85 -12.57
CA LEU A 258 7.97 6.45 -13.44
C LEU A 258 8.15 7.98 -13.58
N ALA A 259 9.17 8.56 -12.91
CA ALA A 259 9.40 10.01 -12.85
C ALA A 259 8.15 10.79 -12.39
N SER A 260 7.33 10.21 -11.51
CA SER A 260 6.07 10.77 -11.02
C SER A 260 6.29 12.04 -10.17
N GLY A 261 7.41 12.10 -9.44
CA GLY A 261 7.75 13.24 -8.58
C GLY A 261 8.34 12.81 -7.23
N PHE A 262 8.45 13.78 -6.32
CA PHE A 262 9.06 13.56 -5.00
C PHE A 262 8.06 13.82 -3.88
N CYS A 263 7.66 12.79 -3.16
CA CYS A 263 6.88 12.97 -1.94
C CYS A 263 7.71 13.73 -0.88
N PRO A 264 7.22 14.86 -0.33
CA PRO A 264 7.97 15.66 0.64
C PRO A 264 7.87 15.05 2.07
N VAL A 265 8.41 13.85 2.25
CA VAL A 265 8.26 13.02 3.46
C VAL A 265 8.65 13.77 4.74
N GLU A 266 9.77 14.51 4.73
CA GLU A 266 10.21 15.28 5.91
C GLU A 266 9.17 16.33 6.31
N ARG A 267 8.58 17.03 5.34
CA ARG A 267 7.55 18.03 5.58
C ARG A 267 6.27 17.41 6.16
N LEU A 268 5.85 16.26 5.63
CA LEU A 268 4.71 15.47 6.15
C LEU A 268 4.98 15.02 7.59
N TRP A 269 6.16 14.45 7.84
CA TRP A 269 6.58 13.98 9.14
C TRP A 269 6.60 15.10 10.21
N GLN A 270 7.18 16.25 9.86
CA GLN A 270 7.19 17.42 10.76
C GLN A 270 5.82 17.98 11.06
N ALA A 271 4.86 17.84 10.14
CA ALA A 271 3.47 18.23 10.34
C ALA A 271 2.66 17.20 11.15
N GLY A 272 3.24 16.06 11.51
CA GLY A 272 2.59 15.01 12.28
C GLY A 272 1.73 14.05 11.42
N VAL A 273 1.85 14.08 10.10
CA VAL A 273 1.18 13.13 9.20
C VAL A 273 1.85 11.75 9.37
N ASN A 274 1.03 10.71 9.54
CA ASN A 274 1.52 9.33 9.52
C ASN A 274 1.98 8.97 8.10
N VAL A 275 3.26 8.62 7.95
CA VAL A 275 3.84 8.20 6.67
C VAL A 275 4.30 6.75 6.79
N ALA A 276 3.86 5.91 5.88
CA ALA A 276 4.31 4.53 5.73
C ALA A 276 5.01 4.34 4.38
N ILE A 277 5.78 3.26 4.25
CA ILE A 277 6.49 2.92 3.02
C ILE A 277 5.82 1.72 2.36
N GLY A 278 5.67 1.78 1.03
CA GLY A 278 5.21 0.69 0.18
C GLY A 278 6.13 0.49 -1.01
N THR A 279 6.22 -0.74 -1.50
CA THR A 279 7.01 -1.05 -2.70
C THR A 279 6.30 -0.69 -3.99
N ASP A 280 4.98 -0.50 -3.94
CA ASP A 280 4.14 -0.55 -5.13
C ASP A 280 4.18 -1.94 -5.82
N GLY A 281 3.74 -2.08 -7.06
CA GLY A 281 3.84 -3.32 -7.81
C GLY A 281 5.23 -3.52 -8.42
N ALA A 282 5.69 -4.77 -8.54
CA ALA A 282 6.97 -5.09 -9.16
C ALA A 282 7.06 -4.70 -10.65
N ALA A 283 5.95 -4.36 -11.29
CA ALA A 283 5.93 -3.80 -12.64
C ALA A 283 6.40 -2.34 -12.67
N SER A 284 6.11 -1.55 -11.64
CA SER A 284 6.53 -0.16 -11.51
C SER A 284 7.77 0.05 -10.63
N ASN A 285 8.23 -1.00 -9.93
CA ASN A 285 9.38 -0.96 -9.02
C ASN A 285 10.54 -1.87 -9.50
N ASN A 286 10.26 -3.09 -9.89
CA ASN A 286 11.12 -4.22 -10.24
C ASN A 286 11.45 -5.19 -9.09
N ASP A 287 11.27 -4.85 -7.82
CA ASP A 287 11.39 -5.78 -6.71
C ASP A 287 10.34 -5.52 -5.61
N LEU A 288 10.42 -6.27 -4.52
CA LEU A 288 9.58 -6.14 -3.35
C LEU A 288 10.46 -6.04 -2.09
N ASP A 289 11.60 -5.33 -2.18
CA ASP A 289 12.56 -5.13 -1.08
C ASP A 289 12.24 -3.87 -0.29
N LEU A 290 11.48 -4.00 0.79
CA LEU A 290 11.10 -2.88 1.63
C LEU A 290 12.28 -2.24 2.40
N LEU A 291 13.39 -2.95 2.60
CA LEU A 291 14.61 -2.34 3.15
C LEU A 291 15.29 -1.45 2.11
N GLY A 292 15.31 -1.86 0.84
CA GLY A 292 15.71 -1.03 -0.30
C GLY A 292 14.88 0.25 -0.36
N GLU A 293 13.56 0.12 -0.33
CA GLU A 293 12.61 1.24 -0.28
C GLU A 293 12.88 2.18 0.90
N THR A 294 13.07 1.64 2.10
CA THR A 294 13.39 2.44 3.30
C THR A 294 14.69 3.23 3.13
N ARG A 295 15.71 2.61 2.54
CA ARG A 295 16.98 3.30 2.23
C ARG A 295 16.77 4.42 1.21
N THR A 296 16.03 4.16 0.15
CA THR A 296 15.73 5.13 -0.91
C THR A 296 14.92 6.29 -0.34
N ALA A 297 13.87 6.02 0.46
CA ALA A 297 13.10 7.03 1.16
C ALA A 297 13.98 7.94 2.04
N ALA A 298 14.87 7.36 2.85
CA ALA A 298 15.75 8.12 3.73
C ALA A 298 16.73 9.02 2.98
N LEU A 299 17.28 8.55 1.86
CA LEU A 299 18.21 9.33 1.04
C LEU A 299 17.48 10.42 0.27
N LEU A 300 16.34 10.10 -0.32
CA LEU A 300 15.53 11.03 -1.11
C LEU A 300 14.98 12.16 -0.24
N ALA A 301 14.47 11.87 0.95
CA ALA A 301 13.99 12.89 1.88
C ALA A 301 15.06 13.94 2.21
N LYS A 302 16.33 13.55 2.35
CA LYS A 302 17.45 14.48 2.58
C LYS A 302 17.67 15.40 1.39
N ALA A 303 17.65 14.84 0.19
CA ALA A 303 17.83 15.62 -1.03
C ALA A 303 16.67 16.60 -1.24
N VAL A 304 15.44 16.16 -1.06
CA VAL A 304 14.21 16.97 -1.23
C VAL A 304 14.13 18.09 -0.18
N ALA A 305 14.45 17.79 1.08
CA ALA A 305 14.44 18.77 2.15
C ALA A 305 15.67 19.68 2.18
N GLY A 306 16.72 19.38 1.40
CA GLY A 306 18.00 20.10 1.46
C GLY A 306 18.71 19.97 2.82
N SER A 307 18.46 18.90 3.57
CA SER A 307 18.95 18.70 4.94
C SER A 307 19.47 17.29 5.17
N ALA A 308 20.71 17.16 5.61
CA ALA A 308 21.32 15.88 5.94
C ALA A 308 20.67 15.18 7.16
N THR A 309 19.90 15.90 7.96
CA THR A 309 19.22 15.38 9.14
C THR A 309 17.79 14.92 8.88
N ALA A 310 17.21 15.25 7.70
CA ALA A 310 15.87 14.83 7.31
C ALA A 310 15.76 13.30 7.30
N LEU A 311 14.61 12.79 7.72
CA LEU A 311 14.26 11.37 7.79
C LEU A 311 15.47 10.47 8.09
N ASN A 312 15.96 10.54 9.33
CA ASN A 312 17.09 9.71 9.75
C ASN A 312 16.71 8.21 9.72
N ALA A 313 17.70 7.32 9.73
CA ALA A 313 17.50 5.88 9.58
C ALA A 313 16.53 5.27 10.60
N HIS A 314 16.53 5.77 11.85
CA HIS A 314 15.61 5.31 12.89
C HIS A 314 14.15 5.70 12.58
N SER A 315 13.95 6.90 12.04
CA SER A 315 12.59 7.37 11.66
C SER A 315 12.10 6.76 10.35
N ALA A 316 13.02 6.33 9.47
CA ALA A 316 12.67 5.69 8.21
C ALA A 316 12.28 4.21 8.38
N LEU A 317 12.84 3.53 9.37
CA LEU A 317 12.58 2.14 9.73
C LEU A 317 11.34 2.00 10.62
#